data_3e9731982ca59174f95954bcd587d1f3
#
_entry.id   3e9731982ca59174f95954bcd587d1f3
#
_cell.length_a   1.000
_cell.length_b   1.000
_cell.length_c   1.000
_cell.angle_alpha   90.00
_cell.angle_beta   90.00
_cell.angle_gamma   90.00
#
_symmetry.space_group_name_H-M   'P 1'
#
loop_
_entity.id
_entity.type
_entity.pdbx_description
1 polymer ?
#
loop_
_entity_poly.entity_id
_entity_poly.type
_entity_poly.pdbx_seq_one_letter_code
_entity_poly.pdbx_strand_id
1 'polypeptide(L)'
;RAGGLHTLYISPLKALAVDIARNLETPVSEMGLPIRIETRTGDTPTSKRQRQRRDPPDILLTTPEQLALLLASADAPFLFGSLKRIVLDELHALVTSKRGDLLSLDLARLWRLAPDLAMTGLSATVAEPDDLCRYLVPQPERGQHLADLVIASGGAEPNVTMLAPGEYLPWAGHSARHAFPQIYQLIKQHKMTLVFVNTRSQAEMIFHALWHINEDSLAIALHHGSLDVAQRRKVEQAMSGGKLRAVVCTSSLDLGIDWGDIDLVLNVGAPKGSS
;
A
#
# COMPACT_ATOMS: atom_id res chain seq x y z
N ARG A 1 -15.30 28.99 6.10
CA ARG A 1 -14.22 28.06 5.79
C ARG A 1 -12.91 28.82 5.86
N ALA A 2 -11.96 28.45 6.73
CA ALA A 2 -10.58 28.87 6.60
C ALA A 2 -10.08 28.25 5.28
N GLY A 3 -9.68 29.08 4.32
CA GLY A 3 -9.21 28.59 3.02
C GLY A 3 -7.89 27.88 3.17
N GLY A 4 -7.82 26.61 2.83
CA GLY A 4 -6.60 25.82 2.86
C GLY A 4 -6.86 24.33 3.15
N LEU A 5 -5.82 23.54 3.04
CA LEU A 5 -5.83 22.10 3.31
C LEU A 5 -5.93 21.84 4.82
N HIS A 6 -6.89 21.04 5.25
CA HIS A 6 -7.04 20.66 6.66
C HIS A 6 -6.31 19.36 6.98
N THR A 7 -6.45 18.32 6.14
CA THR A 7 -5.89 16.98 6.36
C THR A 7 -5.09 16.51 5.15
N LEU A 8 -3.90 16.05 5.41
CA LEU A 8 -3.03 15.42 4.41
C LEU A 8 -2.94 13.92 4.72
N TYR A 9 -3.29 13.08 3.77
CA TYR A 9 -3.14 11.63 3.85
C TYR A 9 -2.02 11.18 2.92
N ILE A 10 -1.00 10.54 3.45
CA ILE A 10 0.19 10.11 2.70
C ILE A 10 0.23 8.61 2.64
N SER A 11 0.17 8.07 1.45
CA SER A 11 0.24 6.63 1.18
C SER A 11 1.48 6.29 0.36
N PRO A 12 2.13 5.15 0.60
CA PRO A 12 3.29 4.72 -0.18
C PRO A 12 2.97 4.41 -1.65
N LEU A 13 1.72 4.08 -1.96
CA LEU A 13 1.28 3.70 -3.29
C LEU A 13 0.15 4.59 -3.82
N LYS A 14 0.21 4.89 -5.12
CA LYS A 14 -0.83 5.65 -5.83
C LYS A 14 -2.19 4.93 -5.79
N ALA A 15 -2.19 3.61 -5.97
CA ALA A 15 -3.41 2.80 -5.99
C ALA A 15 -4.11 2.85 -4.62
N LEU A 16 -3.35 2.70 -3.54
CA LEU A 16 -3.85 2.79 -2.18
C LEU A 16 -4.46 4.17 -1.89
N ALA A 17 -3.79 5.26 -2.29
CA ALA A 17 -4.34 6.61 -2.12
C ALA A 17 -5.69 6.79 -2.85
N VAL A 18 -5.87 6.17 -4.01
CA VAL A 18 -7.13 6.24 -4.78
C VAL A 18 -8.22 5.40 -4.12
N ASP A 19 -7.87 4.22 -3.63
CA ASP A 19 -8.82 3.33 -2.97
C ASP A 19 -9.35 3.93 -1.66
N ILE A 20 -8.45 4.42 -0.81
CA ILE A 20 -8.82 5.11 0.42
C ILE A 20 -9.68 6.34 0.15
N ALA A 21 -9.39 7.11 -0.92
CA ALA A 21 -10.23 8.24 -1.27
C ALA A 21 -11.67 7.81 -1.53
N ARG A 22 -11.89 6.71 -2.25
CA ARG A 22 -13.23 6.15 -2.49
C ARG A 22 -13.91 5.71 -1.20
N ASN A 23 -13.17 5.03 -0.33
CA ASN A 23 -13.68 4.55 0.95
C ASN A 23 -14.08 5.71 1.88
N LEU A 24 -13.41 6.84 1.78
CA LEU A 24 -13.76 8.06 2.53
C LEU A 24 -14.91 8.85 1.88
N GLU A 25 -15.01 8.86 0.53
CA GLU A 25 -16.07 9.56 -0.20
C GLU A 25 -17.47 8.99 0.11
N THR A 26 -17.58 7.67 0.28
CA THR A 26 -18.85 7.00 0.57
C THR A 26 -19.51 7.53 1.85
N PRO A 27 -18.89 7.44 3.05
CA PRO A 27 -19.50 7.92 4.28
C PRO A 27 -19.70 9.45 4.26
N VAL A 28 -18.81 10.23 3.66
CA VAL A 28 -18.96 11.67 3.53
C VAL A 28 -20.21 12.02 2.73
N SER A 29 -20.45 11.30 1.64
CA SER A 29 -21.65 11.48 0.80
C SER A 29 -22.93 11.04 1.52
N GLU A 30 -22.93 9.88 2.17
CA GLU A 30 -24.07 9.34 2.90
C GLU A 30 -24.49 10.22 4.09
N MET A 31 -23.50 10.82 4.77
CA MET A 31 -23.74 11.74 5.89
C MET A 31 -24.03 13.19 5.43
N GLY A 32 -23.94 13.48 4.14
CA GLY A 32 -24.15 14.83 3.60
C GLY A 32 -23.13 15.86 4.11
N LEU A 33 -21.90 15.45 4.42
CA LEU A 33 -20.88 16.34 4.96
C LEU A 33 -20.28 17.22 3.86
N PRO A 34 -20.10 18.53 4.10
CA PRO A 34 -19.51 19.45 3.12
C PRO A 34 -17.98 19.35 3.08
N ILE A 35 -17.44 18.11 2.99
CA ILE A 35 -16.01 17.81 2.97
C ILE A 35 -15.62 17.43 1.55
N ARG A 36 -14.61 18.08 1.02
CA ARG A 36 -14.06 17.80 -0.30
C ARG A 36 -12.79 16.98 -0.18
N ILE A 37 -12.83 15.76 -0.71
CA ILE A 37 -11.73 14.79 -0.72
C ILE A 37 -11.15 14.73 -2.13
N GLU A 38 -9.84 14.83 -2.27
CA GLU A 38 -9.19 14.73 -3.57
C GLU A 38 -7.87 13.97 -3.48
N THR A 39 -7.52 13.31 -4.59
CA THR A 39 -6.21 12.66 -4.76
C THR A 39 -5.28 13.53 -5.59
N ARG A 40 -3.98 13.49 -5.22
CA ARG A 40 -2.90 14.05 -6.01
C ARG A 40 -1.76 13.06 -6.12
N THR A 41 -1.68 12.40 -7.27
CA THR A 41 -0.65 11.42 -7.60
C THR A 41 0.10 11.83 -8.87
N GLY A 42 1.08 11.04 -9.29
CA GLY A 42 1.77 11.25 -10.58
C GLY A 42 0.82 11.28 -11.78
N ASP A 43 -0.34 10.63 -11.68
CA ASP A 43 -1.30 10.48 -12.77
C ASP A 43 -2.40 11.57 -12.76
N THR A 44 -2.38 12.47 -11.78
CA THR A 44 -3.37 13.57 -11.69
C THR A 44 -3.16 14.57 -12.82
N PRO A 45 -4.21 14.89 -13.62
CA PRO A 45 -4.11 15.84 -14.73
C PRO A 45 -3.63 17.23 -14.30
N THR A 46 -2.89 17.91 -15.17
CA THR A 46 -2.31 19.23 -14.89
C THR A 46 -3.39 20.27 -14.51
N SER A 47 -4.54 20.27 -15.17
CA SER A 47 -5.67 21.18 -14.87
C SER A 47 -6.18 20.98 -13.44
N LYS A 48 -6.33 19.72 -12.99
CA LYS A 48 -6.73 19.39 -11.62
C LYS A 48 -5.66 19.82 -10.61
N ARG A 49 -4.37 19.62 -10.93
CA ARG A 49 -3.25 20.06 -10.08
C ARG A 49 -3.23 21.57 -9.90
N GLN A 50 -3.48 22.34 -10.96
CA GLN A 50 -3.55 23.80 -10.91
C GLN A 50 -4.74 24.28 -10.08
N ARG A 51 -5.91 23.65 -10.24
CA ARG A 51 -7.09 23.97 -9.42
C ARG A 51 -6.81 23.70 -7.94
N GLN A 52 -6.26 22.55 -7.57
CA GLN A 52 -5.93 22.17 -6.20
C GLN A 52 -4.99 23.17 -5.50
N ARG A 53 -4.13 23.86 -6.25
CA ARG A 53 -3.24 24.90 -5.71
C ARG A 53 -3.99 26.21 -5.39
N ARG A 54 -5.00 26.56 -6.18
CA ARG A 54 -5.80 27.77 -6.02
C ARG A 54 -6.96 27.60 -5.05
N ASP A 55 -7.54 26.41 -5.08
CA ASP A 55 -8.70 26.02 -4.29
C ASP A 55 -8.44 24.61 -3.70
N PRO A 56 -7.69 24.53 -2.57
CA PRO A 56 -7.33 23.28 -1.94
C PRO A 56 -8.55 22.49 -1.44
N PRO A 57 -8.54 21.14 -1.50
CA PRO A 57 -9.56 20.32 -0.86
C PRO A 57 -9.42 20.36 0.68
N ASP A 58 -10.42 19.88 1.39
CA ASP A 58 -10.34 19.71 2.84
C ASP A 58 -9.42 18.54 3.21
N ILE A 59 -9.45 17.45 2.44
CA ILE A 59 -8.59 16.28 2.58
C ILE A 59 -7.88 16.01 1.25
N LEU A 60 -6.56 15.95 1.28
CA LEU A 60 -5.72 15.61 0.13
C LEU A 60 -4.98 14.30 0.37
N LEU A 61 -5.23 13.29 -0.48
CA LEU A 61 -4.48 12.05 -0.48
C LEU A 61 -3.35 12.10 -1.52
N THR A 62 -2.14 11.75 -1.11
CA THR A 62 -0.96 11.91 -1.95
C THR A 62 0.12 10.87 -1.66
N THR A 63 1.24 10.91 -2.39
CA THR A 63 2.45 10.11 -2.13
C THR A 63 3.59 11.00 -1.66
N PRO A 64 4.63 10.45 -1.01
CA PRO A 64 5.80 11.22 -0.57
C PRO A 64 6.42 12.08 -1.67
N GLU A 65 6.57 11.55 -2.88
CA GLU A 65 7.18 12.26 -4.00
C GLU A 65 6.33 13.47 -4.46
N GLN A 66 5.02 13.35 -4.41
CA GLN A 66 4.12 14.46 -4.76
C GLN A 66 4.08 15.51 -3.66
N LEU A 67 4.23 15.11 -2.39
CA LEU A 67 4.37 16.04 -1.28
C LEU A 67 5.64 16.88 -1.43
N ALA A 68 6.78 16.24 -1.72
CA ALA A 68 8.04 16.95 -1.96
C ALA A 68 7.91 18.01 -3.07
N LEU A 69 7.23 17.67 -4.18
CA LEU A 69 6.95 18.62 -5.26
C LEU A 69 6.02 19.77 -4.85
N LEU A 70 5.04 19.52 -3.99
CA LEU A 70 4.16 20.54 -3.44
C LEU A 70 4.91 21.49 -2.52
N LEU A 71 5.74 20.96 -1.64
CA LEU A 71 6.55 21.74 -0.72
C LEU A 71 7.64 22.56 -1.43
N ALA A 72 8.14 22.08 -2.57
CA ALA A 72 9.08 22.84 -3.40
C ALA A 72 8.43 24.04 -4.11
N SER A 73 7.10 24.14 -4.13
CA SER A 73 6.41 25.25 -4.82
C SER A 73 6.31 26.51 -3.96
N ALA A 74 6.24 27.69 -4.60
CA ALA A 74 6.02 28.94 -3.93
C ALA A 74 4.68 29.02 -3.17
N ASP A 75 3.70 28.18 -3.54
CA ASP A 75 2.38 28.16 -2.90
C ASP A 75 2.34 27.30 -1.62
N ALA A 76 3.46 26.67 -1.23
CA ALA A 76 3.49 25.79 -0.05
C ALA A 76 2.98 26.44 1.24
N PRO A 77 3.34 27.70 1.59
CA PRO A 77 2.82 28.37 2.78
C PRO A 77 1.30 28.55 2.75
N PHE A 78 0.74 28.87 1.59
CA PHE A 78 -0.72 28.99 1.41
C PHE A 78 -1.42 27.62 1.53
N LEU A 79 -0.87 26.60 0.90
CA LEU A 79 -1.46 25.28 0.85
C LEU A 79 -1.44 24.59 2.22
N PHE A 80 -0.32 24.67 2.94
CA PHE A 80 -0.08 23.93 4.16
C PHE A 80 -0.18 24.75 5.46
N GLY A 81 -0.27 26.07 5.39
CA GLY A 81 -0.31 26.91 6.60
C GLY A 81 -1.56 26.67 7.48
N SER A 82 -2.64 26.13 6.93
CA SER A 82 -3.86 25.75 7.67
C SER A 82 -3.92 24.27 8.04
N LEU A 83 -2.89 23.49 7.73
CA LEU A 83 -2.86 22.03 7.95
C LEU A 83 -2.95 21.70 9.45
N LYS A 84 -3.89 20.81 9.82
CA LYS A 84 -4.08 20.38 11.21
C LYS A 84 -3.77 18.91 11.43
N ARG A 85 -3.89 18.09 10.40
CA ARG A 85 -3.73 16.64 10.52
C ARG A 85 -2.90 16.07 9.37
N ILE A 86 -1.99 15.16 9.70
CA ILE A 86 -1.37 14.24 8.74
C ILE A 86 -1.68 12.82 9.16
N VAL A 87 -2.04 11.99 8.19
CA VAL A 87 -2.13 10.55 8.33
C VAL A 87 -1.07 9.93 7.44
N LEU A 88 -0.18 9.13 8.02
CA LEU A 88 0.83 8.35 7.31
C LEU A 88 0.39 6.89 7.29
N ASP A 89 0.09 6.41 6.10
CA ASP A 89 -0.38 5.04 5.90
C ASP A 89 0.76 4.10 5.56
N GLU A 90 0.64 2.83 5.98
CA GLU A 90 1.70 1.83 5.82
C GLU A 90 3.08 2.38 6.29
N LEU A 91 3.09 3.00 7.48
CA LEU A 91 4.25 3.72 7.99
C LEU A 91 5.50 2.84 8.03
N HIS A 92 5.37 1.55 8.36
CA HIS A 92 6.48 0.59 8.38
C HIS A 92 7.16 0.45 7.01
N ALA A 93 6.41 0.54 5.90
CA ALA A 93 6.95 0.47 4.55
C ALA A 93 7.65 1.78 4.12
N LEU A 94 7.35 2.88 4.77
CA LEU A 94 7.96 4.19 4.50
C LEU A 94 9.27 4.38 5.27
N VAL A 95 9.25 4.20 6.59
CA VAL A 95 10.34 4.60 7.50
C VAL A 95 11.67 3.93 7.16
N THR A 96 11.67 2.67 6.76
CA THR A 96 12.88 1.89 6.45
C THR A 96 13.46 2.14 5.05
N SER A 97 12.93 3.10 4.31
CA SER A 97 13.26 3.33 2.90
C SER A 97 13.83 4.74 2.65
N LYS A 98 14.57 4.91 1.55
CA LYS A 98 14.99 6.25 1.07
C LYS A 98 13.82 7.21 0.86
N ARG A 99 12.62 6.70 0.64
CA ARG A 99 11.39 7.49 0.55
C ARG A 99 10.97 8.03 1.92
N GLY A 100 11.23 7.25 2.97
CA GLY A 100 11.05 7.69 4.36
C GLY A 100 12.02 8.81 4.73
N ASP A 101 13.27 8.76 4.28
CA ASP A 101 14.24 9.84 4.51
C ASP A 101 13.76 11.15 3.84
N LEU A 102 13.30 11.09 2.60
CA LEU A 102 12.69 12.23 1.91
C LEU A 102 11.48 12.76 2.67
N LEU A 103 10.59 11.85 3.10
CA LEU A 103 9.38 12.21 3.83
C LEU A 103 9.72 12.88 5.18
N SER A 104 10.74 12.42 5.90
CA SER A 104 11.14 13.03 7.18
C SER A 104 11.55 14.49 7.01
N LEU A 105 12.27 14.83 5.92
CA LEU A 105 12.61 16.22 5.58
C LEU A 105 11.37 17.04 5.25
N ASP A 106 10.43 16.47 4.53
CA ASP A 106 9.16 17.12 4.20
C ASP A 106 8.30 17.37 5.44
N LEU A 107 8.24 16.41 6.37
CA LEU A 107 7.54 16.55 7.65
C LEU A 107 8.17 17.66 8.51
N ALA A 108 9.49 17.74 8.58
CA ALA A 108 10.18 18.82 9.29
C ALA A 108 9.82 20.21 8.72
N ARG A 109 9.65 20.32 7.40
CA ARG A 109 9.16 21.55 6.76
C ARG A 109 7.71 21.84 7.08
N LEU A 110 6.85 20.82 7.11
CA LEU A 110 5.43 20.98 7.42
C LEU A 110 5.24 21.47 8.87
N TRP A 111 5.97 20.97 9.84
CA TRP A 111 5.93 21.49 11.22
C TRP A 111 6.29 22.97 11.32
N ARG A 112 7.21 23.44 10.45
CA ARG A 112 7.55 24.88 10.40
C ARG A 112 6.42 25.72 9.79
N LEU A 113 5.67 25.17 8.84
CA LEU A 113 4.55 25.85 8.19
C LEU A 113 3.28 25.80 9.02
N ALA A 114 3.06 24.72 9.76
CA ALA A 114 1.89 24.46 10.61
C ALA A 114 2.36 23.91 11.98
N PRO A 115 2.73 24.78 12.94
CA PRO A 115 3.30 24.32 14.22
C PRO A 115 2.37 23.47 15.08
N ASP A 116 1.03 23.64 14.94
CA ASP A 116 0.01 22.87 15.67
C ASP A 116 -0.39 21.56 14.97
N LEU A 117 0.43 21.11 14.03
CA LEU A 117 0.16 19.93 13.24
C LEU A 117 0.22 18.66 14.12
N ALA A 118 -0.83 17.87 14.10
CA ALA A 118 -0.84 16.54 14.70
C ALA A 118 -0.71 15.46 13.64
N MET A 119 0.05 14.40 13.95
CA MET A 119 0.30 13.30 13.03
C MET A 119 -0.21 11.98 13.61
N THR A 120 -0.69 11.12 12.72
CA THR A 120 -1.13 9.76 13.02
C THR A 120 -0.46 8.82 12.03
N GLY A 121 0.19 7.78 12.53
CA GLY A 121 0.75 6.70 11.72
C GLY A 121 -0.15 5.47 11.80
N LEU A 122 -0.45 4.88 10.66
CA LEU A 122 -1.10 3.57 10.53
C LEU A 122 -0.04 2.56 10.08
N SER A 123 0.02 1.43 10.75
CA SER A 123 1.05 0.43 10.45
C SER A 123 0.52 -0.97 10.76
N ALA A 124 1.02 -1.95 10.02
CA ALA A 124 0.94 -3.34 10.43
C ALA A 124 1.79 -3.58 11.70
N THR A 125 1.73 -4.79 12.25
CA THR A 125 2.58 -5.19 13.38
C THR A 125 4.06 -5.07 13.01
N VAL A 126 4.85 -4.43 13.87
CA VAL A 126 6.29 -4.23 13.71
C VAL A 126 7.02 -4.65 14.97
N ALA A 127 8.27 -5.09 14.82
CA ALA A 127 9.10 -5.52 15.95
C ALA A 127 9.49 -4.34 16.85
N GLU A 128 9.77 -3.17 16.27
CA GLU A 128 10.28 -1.97 16.95
C GLU A 128 9.32 -0.79 16.77
N PRO A 129 8.17 -0.74 17.48
CA PRO A 129 7.18 0.31 17.32
C PRO A 129 7.69 1.70 17.72
N ASP A 130 8.66 1.77 18.64
CA ASP A 130 9.23 3.03 19.12
C ASP A 130 9.89 3.85 18.03
N ASP A 131 10.52 3.21 17.05
CA ASP A 131 11.12 3.90 15.91
C ASP A 131 10.05 4.59 15.05
N LEU A 132 8.91 3.96 14.87
CA LEU A 132 7.77 4.55 14.18
C LEU A 132 7.17 5.70 15.02
N CYS A 133 7.06 5.54 16.33
CA CYS A 133 6.56 6.58 17.22
C CYS A 133 7.49 7.81 17.22
N ARG A 134 8.82 7.62 17.19
CA ARG A 134 9.79 8.73 17.06
C ARG A 134 9.63 9.49 15.75
N TYR A 135 9.34 8.77 14.67
CA TYR A 135 9.18 9.38 13.34
C TYR A 135 7.98 10.33 13.25
N LEU A 136 6.96 10.12 14.09
CA LEU A 136 5.69 10.87 14.07
C LEU A 136 5.72 12.18 14.87
N VAL A 137 6.77 12.46 15.61
CA VAL A 137 6.85 13.66 16.46
C VAL A 137 8.18 14.41 16.26
N PRO A 138 8.19 15.74 16.40
CA PRO A 138 9.42 16.51 16.37
C PRO A 138 10.36 16.04 17.49
N GLN A 139 11.62 15.77 17.13
CA GLN A 139 12.63 15.37 18.09
C GLN A 139 13.34 16.61 18.67
N PRO A 140 13.43 16.77 19.99
CA PRO A 140 14.21 17.84 20.61
C PRO A 140 15.72 17.58 20.45
N GLU A 141 16.53 18.62 20.62
CA GLU A 141 17.99 18.49 20.59
C GLU A 141 18.51 17.52 21.68
N ARG A 142 17.80 17.42 22.82
CA ARG A 142 18.12 16.50 23.90
C ARG A 142 16.87 15.74 24.32
N GLY A 143 17.03 14.43 24.50
CA GLY A 143 15.93 13.53 24.85
C GLY A 143 15.27 12.91 23.60
N GLN A 144 14.30 12.08 23.85
CA GLN A 144 13.51 11.40 22.81
C GLN A 144 12.02 11.58 23.13
N HIS A 145 11.29 12.07 22.15
CA HIS A 145 9.82 12.11 22.23
C HIS A 145 9.26 10.94 21.41
N LEU A 146 8.21 10.34 21.92
CA LEU A 146 7.45 9.28 21.27
C LEU A 146 6.01 9.72 21.10
N ALA A 147 5.40 9.36 19.97
CA ALA A 147 3.96 9.43 19.80
C ALA A 147 3.29 8.35 20.68
N ASP A 148 2.04 8.57 21.05
CA ASP A 148 1.23 7.56 21.75
C ASP A 148 1.01 6.35 20.83
N LEU A 149 1.20 5.16 21.38
CA LEU A 149 1.01 3.89 20.69
C LEU A 149 -0.34 3.28 21.06
N VAL A 150 -1.14 3.01 20.05
CA VAL A 150 -2.39 2.25 20.17
C VAL A 150 -2.24 0.93 19.43
N ILE A 151 -2.29 -0.17 20.14
CA ILE A 151 -2.25 -1.52 19.57
C ILE A 151 -3.69 -2.02 19.49
N ALA A 152 -4.17 -2.28 18.28
CA ALA A 152 -5.46 -2.94 18.08
C ALA A 152 -5.33 -4.42 18.50
N SER A 153 -6.17 -4.84 19.44
CA SER A 153 -6.31 -6.25 19.82
C SER A 153 -7.31 -6.92 18.87
N GLY A 154 -6.92 -8.03 18.31
CA GLY A 154 -7.79 -8.84 17.45
C GLY A 154 -7.20 -9.03 16.04
N GLY A 155 -7.61 -10.09 15.41
CA GLY A 155 -7.13 -10.59 14.14
C GLY A 155 -7.06 -12.12 14.22
N ALA A 156 -7.34 -12.82 13.12
CA ALA A 156 -7.12 -14.26 13.07
C ALA A 156 -5.61 -14.53 13.12
N GLU A 157 -5.18 -15.43 13.99
CA GLU A 157 -3.80 -15.90 13.96
C GLU A 157 -3.54 -16.60 12.62
N PRO A 158 -2.50 -16.20 11.86
CA PRO A 158 -2.18 -16.83 10.60
C PRO A 158 -1.67 -18.27 10.86
N ASN A 159 -2.24 -19.24 10.18
CA ASN A 159 -1.70 -20.60 10.16
C ASN A 159 -0.56 -20.66 9.13
N VAL A 160 0.67 -20.57 9.60
CA VAL A 160 1.87 -20.58 8.75
C VAL A 160 2.39 -22.01 8.64
N THR A 161 2.42 -22.53 7.40
CA THR A 161 2.96 -23.87 7.11
C THR A 161 3.98 -23.79 5.98
N MET A 162 4.94 -24.72 6.00
CA MET A 162 5.90 -24.88 4.93
C MET A 162 5.48 -26.04 4.03
N LEU A 163 5.28 -25.76 2.74
CA LEU A 163 5.11 -26.82 1.75
C LEU A 163 6.44 -27.54 1.54
N ALA A 164 6.58 -28.73 2.12
CA ALA A 164 7.69 -29.59 1.84
C ALA A 164 7.33 -30.46 0.63
N PRO A 165 8.05 -30.40 -0.49
CA PRO A 165 7.88 -31.37 -1.57
C PRO A 165 8.25 -32.77 -1.05
N GLY A 166 7.37 -33.73 -1.26
CA GLY A 166 7.47 -35.08 -0.70
C GLY A 166 8.67 -35.92 -1.19
N GLU A 167 9.40 -35.52 -2.21
CA GLU A 167 10.55 -36.24 -2.78
C GLU A 167 11.59 -35.26 -3.30
N TYR A 168 12.84 -35.61 -3.10
CA TYR A 168 14.11 -35.08 -3.59
C TYR A 168 14.08 -33.65 -4.18
N LEU A 169 14.53 -32.68 -3.41
CA LEU A 169 14.81 -31.33 -3.92
C LEU A 169 16.07 -31.38 -4.79
N PRO A 170 16.00 -31.07 -6.09
CA PRO A 170 17.22 -30.92 -6.87
C PRO A 170 18.05 -29.77 -6.33
N TRP A 171 19.34 -29.98 -6.15
CA TRP A 171 20.29 -28.97 -5.66
C TRP A 171 20.40 -27.74 -6.58
N ALA A 172 19.98 -27.88 -7.83
CA ALA A 172 20.02 -26.82 -8.82
C ALA A 172 18.60 -26.32 -9.14
N GLY A 173 18.22 -25.15 -8.66
CA GLY A 173 17.09 -24.42 -9.18
C GLY A 173 16.13 -23.85 -8.14
N HIS A 174 16.04 -22.55 -8.10
CA HIS A 174 15.09 -21.77 -7.28
C HIS A 174 13.68 -21.68 -7.92
N SER A 175 13.36 -22.56 -8.88
CA SER A 175 12.16 -22.40 -9.72
C SER A 175 10.89 -23.03 -9.15
N ALA A 176 10.96 -23.70 -8.00
CA ALA A 176 9.83 -24.38 -7.32
C ALA A 176 8.94 -25.27 -8.24
N ARG A 177 9.46 -25.73 -9.39
CA ARG A 177 8.69 -26.46 -10.41
C ARG A 177 8.03 -27.74 -9.85
N HIS A 178 8.65 -28.37 -8.88
CA HIS A 178 8.13 -29.57 -8.22
C HIS A 178 6.88 -29.30 -7.38
N ALA A 179 6.69 -28.06 -6.93
CA ALA A 179 5.56 -27.67 -6.11
C ALA A 179 4.32 -27.25 -6.94
N PHE A 180 4.41 -27.07 -8.25
CA PHE A 180 3.28 -26.58 -9.05
C PHE A 180 2.02 -27.44 -8.96
N PRO A 181 2.07 -28.78 -9.00
CA PRO A 181 0.89 -29.61 -8.80
C PRO A 181 0.26 -29.39 -7.41
N GLN A 182 1.08 -29.26 -6.36
CA GLN A 182 0.59 -29.02 -5.01
C GLN A 182 -0.02 -27.60 -4.88
N ILE A 183 0.64 -26.59 -5.44
CA ILE A 183 0.11 -25.21 -5.52
C ILE A 183 -1.25 -25.21 -6.22
N TYR A 184 -1.37 -25.91 -7.34
CA TYR A 184 -2.63 -26.01 -8.08
C TYR A 184 -3.75 -26.67 -7.25
N GLN A 185 -3.44 -27.75 -6.51
CA GLN A 185 -4.40 -28.39 -5.62
C GLN A 185 -4.84 -27.45 -4.47
N LEU A 186 -3.93 -26.68 -3.92
CA LEU A 186 -4.26 -25.67 -2.91
C LEU A 186 -5.19 -24.57 -3.48
N ILE A 187 -4.90 -24.09 -4.68
CA ILE A 187 -5.77 -23.12 -5.37
C ILE A 187 -7.18 -23.68 -5.55
N LYS A 188 -7.33 -24.96 -5.86
CA LYS A 188 -8.64 -25.62 -5.98
C LYS A 188 -9.42 -25.66 -4.68
N GLN A 189 -8.74 -25.79 -3.55
CA GLN A 189 -9.36 -25.93 -2.22
C GLN A 189 -9.78 -24.60 -1.59
N HIS A 190 -9.24 -23.48 -2.11
CA HIS A 190 -9.44 -22.15 -1.53
C HIS A 190 -10.26 -21.25 -2.47
N LYS A 191 -10.92 -20.23 -1.91
CA LYS A 191 -11.75 -19.29 -2.68
C LYS A 191 -10.87 -18.34 -3.51
N MET A 192 -9.86 -17.73 -2.86
CA MET A 192 -8.94 -16.80 -3.48
C MET A 192 -7.53 -17.00 -2.93
N THR A 193 -6.59 -17.30 -3.83
CA THR A 193 -5.20 -17.54 -3.49
C THR A 193 -4.29 -16.46 -4.08
N LEU A 194 -3.44 -15.84 -3.26
CA LEU A 194 -2.31 -15.03 -3.73
C LEU A 194 -1.04 -15.89 -3.78
N VAL A 195 -0.36 -15.87 -4.91
CA VAL A 195 0.94 -16.55 -5.09
C VAL A 195 2.02 -15.50 -5.28
N PHE A 196 2.71 -15.15 -4.20
CA PHE A 196 3.79 -14.17 -4.22
C PHE A 196 5.10 -14.78 -4.71
N VAL A 197 5.79 -14.03 -5.55
CA VAL A 197 7.12 -14.38 -6.08
C VAL A 197 8.05 -13.17 -6.07
N ASN A 198 9.35 -13.42 -6.05
CA ASN A 198 10.34 -12.37 -5.91
C ASN A 198 10.64 -11.58 -7.18
N THR A 199 10.41 -12.16 -8.36
CA THR A 199 10.74 -11.54 -9.64
C THR A 199 9.60 -11.67 -10.65
N ARG A 200 9.55 -10.72 -11.60
CA ARG A 200 8.58 -10.74 -12.71
C ARG A 200 8.69 -12.00 -13.55
N SER A 201 9.92 -12.41 -13.86
CA SER A 201 10.19 -13.62 -14.64
C SER A 201 9.66 -14.88 -13.92
N GLN A 202 9.79 -14.95 -12.59
CA GLN A 202 9.16 -16.04 -11.82
C GLN A 202 7.65 -15.97 -11.87
N ALA A 203 7.05 -14.77 -11.79
CA ALA A 203 5.61 -14.61 -11.88
C ALA A 203 5.07 -15.13 -13.23
N GLU A 204 5.69 -14.73 -14.32
CA GLU A 204 5.32 -15.20 -15.65
C GLU A 204 5.51 -16.71 -15.81
N MET A 205 6.64 -17.25 -15.36
CA MET A 205 6.94 -18.69 -15.42
C MET A 205 5.90 -19.51 -14.63
N ILE A 206 5.59 -19.12 -13.39
CA ILE A 206 4.63 -19.84 -12.55
C ILE A 206 3.23 -19.71 -13.12
N PHE A 207 2.85 -18.52 -13.57
CA PHE A 207 1.55 -18.31 -14.23
C PHE A 207 1.39 -19.23 -15.44
N HIS A 208 2.39 -19.31 -16.33
CA HIS A 208 2.36 -20.20 -17.48
C HIS A 208 2.29 -21.67 -17.07
N ALA A 209 3.06 -22.08 -16.07
CA ALA A 209 3.05 -23.46 -15.58
C ALA A 209 1.67 -23.84 -15.00
N LEU A 210 1.09 -22.97 -14.16
CA LEU A 210 -0.26 -23.17 -13.63
C LEU A 210 -1.31 -23.19 -14.74
N TRP A 211 -1.17 -22.33 -15.75
CA TRP A 211 -2.07 -22.31 -16.91
C TRP A 211 -2.05 -23.61 -17.68
N HIS A 212 -0.90 -24.23 -17.88
CA HIS A 212 -0.76 -25.50 -18.59
C HIS A 212 -1.40 -26.69 -17.86
N ILE A 213 -1.43 -26.67 -16.53
CA ILE A 213 -2.04 -27.74 -15.72
C ILE A 213 -3.47 -27.41 -15.29
N ASN A 214 -4.03 -26.31 -15.79
CA ASN A 214 -5.36 -25.80 -15.40
C ASN A 214 -6.50 -26.53 -16.14
N GLU A 215 -6.67 -27.80 -15.85
CA GLU A 215 -7.73 -28.64 -16.43
C GLU A 215 -9.13 -28.21 -16.02
N ASP A 216 -9.26 -27.60 -14.83
CA ASP A 216 -10.54 -27.16 -14.27
C ASP A 216 -10.94 -25.75 -14.76
N SER A 217 -10.22 -25.14 -15.67
CA SER A 217 -10.47 -23.78 -16.20
C SER A 217 -10.64 -22.72 -15.09
N LEU A 218 -9.84 -22.83 -14.02
CA LEU A 218 -9.87 -21.85 -12.93
C LEU A 218 -9.41 -20.47 -13.43
N ALA A 219 -10.06 -19.42 -12.92
CA ALA A 219 -9.71 -18.05 -13.26
C ALA A 219 -8.41 -17.64 -12.53
N ILE A 220 -7.26 -17.87 -13.15
CA ILE A 220 -5.93 -17.53 -12.65
C ILE A 220 -5.44 -16.30 -13.41
N ALA A 221 -4.91 -15.30 -12.71
CA ALA A 221 -4.38 -14.07 -13.28
C ALA A 221 -2.91 -13.83 -12.92
N LEU A 222 -2.26 -12.94 -13.67
CA LEU A 222 -0.90 -12.47 -13.43
C LEU A 222 -0.91 -10.99 -13.09
N HIS A 223 -0.14 -10.58 -12.06
CA HIS A 223 -0.02 -9.17 -11.69
C HIS A 223 1.43 -8.79 -11.31
N HIS A 224 2.03 -7.87 -12.06
CA HIS A 224 3.33 -7.27 -11.74
C HIS A 224 3.47 -5.88 -12.38
N GLY A 225 4.42 -5.09 -11.90
CA GLY A 225 4.59 -3.69 -12.28
C GLY A 225 4.93 -3.42 -13.76
N SER A 226 5.33 -4.44 -14.56
CA SER A 226 5.61 -4.29 -16.00
C SER A 226 4.42 -4.57 -16.91
N LEU A 227 3.31 -5.06 -16.37
CA LEU A 227 2.08 -5.20 -17.15
C LEU A 227 1.53 -3.82 -17.50
N ASP A 228 0.82 -3.75 -18.63
CA ASP A 228 0.06 -2.57 -19.00
C ASP A 228 -0.92 -2.14 -17.91
N VAL A 229 -1.08 -0.83 -17.72
CA VAL A 229 -1.93 -0.27 -16.67
C VAL A 229 -3.38 -0.75 -16.78
N ALA A 230 -3.90 -0.86 -18.01
CA ALA A 230 -5.26 -1.32 -18.22
C ALA A 230 -5.43 -2.80 -17.84
N GLN A 231 -4.43 -3.63 -18.10
CA GLN A 231 -4.43 -5.04 -17.69
C GLN A 231 -4.37 -5.18 -16.16
N ARG A 232 -3.50 -4.43 -15.49
CA ARG A 232 -3.44 -4.44 -14.02
C ARG A 232 -4.78 -4.07 -13.40
N ARG A 233 -5.40 -2.99 -13.87
CA ARG A 233 -6.72 -2.56 -13.40
C ARG A 233 -7.83 -3.61 -13.61
N LYS A 234 -7.76 -4.37 -14.71
CA LYS A 234 -8.71 -5.47 -14.95
C LYS A 234 -8.55 -6.59 -13.92
N VAL A 235 -7.30 -6.95 -13.59
CA VAL A 235 -7.02 -7.95 -12.55
C VAL A 235 -7.48 -7.45 -11.19
N GLU A 236 -7.15 -6.22 -10.81
CA GLU A 236 -7.56 -5.58 -9.56
C GLU A 236 -9.09 -5.55 -9.41
N GLN A 237 -9.82 -5.15 -10.46
CA GLN A 237 -11.28 -5.18 -10.49
C GLN A 237 -11.86 -6.60 -10.38
N ALA A 238 -11.22 -7.58 -11.02
CA ALA A 238 -11.66 -8.96 -10.97
C ALA A 238 -11.41 -9.58 -9.58
N MET A 239 -10.33 -9.18 -8.90
CA MET A 239 -10.06 -9.54 -7.51
C MET A 239 -11.14 -8.99 -6.57
N SER A 240 -11.34 -7.68 -6.56
CA SER A 240 -12.34 -7.02 -5.71
C SER A 240 -13.78 -7.52 -5.99
N GLY A 241 -14.03 -7.99 -7.22
CA GLY A 241 -15.30 -8.59 -7.60
C GLY A 241 -15.43 -10.09 -7.31
N GLY A 242 -14.44 -10.72 -6.65
CA GLY A 242 -14.44 -12.15 -6.33
C GLY A 242 -14.48 -13.09 -7.56
N LYS A 243 -13.99 -12.62 -8.72
CA LYS A 243 -14.04 -13.36 -10.00
C LYS A 243 -12.81 -14.21 -10.26
N LEU A 244 -11.77 -14.08 -9.46
CA LEU A 244 -10.52 -14.82 -9.62
C LEU A 244 -10.39 -15.91 -8.57
N ARG A 245 -9.75 -17.01 -8.95
CA ARG A 245 -9.40 -18.11 -8.07
C ARG A 245 -7.98 -17.99 -7.54
N ALA A 246 -7.07 -17.45 -8.36
CA ALA A 246 -5.71 -17.15 -7.94
C ALA A 246 -5.10 -15.97 -8.71
N VAL A 247 -4.14 -15.30 -8.07
CA VAL A 247 -3.29 -14.31 -8.73
C VAL A 247 -1.83 -14.61 -8.41
N VAL A 248 -1.02 -14.79 -9.46
CA VAL A 248 0.43 -14.86 -9.33
C VAL A 248 0.98 -13.43 -9.40
N CYS A 249 1.66 -12.99 -8.37
CA CYS A 249 2.07 -11.59 -8.26
C CYS A 249 3.47 -11.42 -7.65
N THR A 250 4.04 -10.26 -7.93
CA THR A 250 5.20 -9.74 -7.18
C THR A 250 4.68 -8.82 -6.08
N SER A 251 5.57 -8.18 -5.31
CA SER A 251 5.24 -7.18 -4.27
C SER A 251 4.33 -6.02 -4.73
N SER A 252 3.86 -6.03 -5.97
CA SER A 252 2.89 -5.04 -6.48
C SER A 252 1.49 -5.14 -5.86
N LEU A 253 1.18 -6.22 -5.15
CA LEU A 253 -0.07 -6.44 -4.40
C LEU A 253 0.17 -6.60 -2.89
N ASP A 254 1.39 -6.31 -2.42
CA ASP A 254 1.85 -6.55 -1.05
C ASP A 254 1.35 -5.50 -0.03
N LEU A 255 0.87 -4.36 -0.48
CA LEU A 255 0.48 -3.25 0.38
C LEU A 255 -1.02 -2.95 0.33
N GLY A 256 -1.64 -3.06 1.50
CA GLY A 256 -2.78 -2.29 2.03
C GLY A 256 -4.05 -2.07 1.21
N ILE A 257 -4.22 -2.68 0.05
CA ILE A 257 -5.47 -2.61 -0.71
C ILE A 257 -6.36 -3.77 -0.26
N ASP A 258 -7.59 -3.45 0.10
CA ASP A 258 -8.60 -4.47 0.38
C ASP A 258 -8.97 -5.21 -0.91
N TRP A 259 -8.36 -6.37 -1.10
CA TRP A 259 -8.58 -7.21 -2.27
C TRP A 259 -9.77 -8.17 -2.11
N GLY A 260 -10.57 -8.02 -1.02
CA GLY A 260 -11.65 -8.94 -0.69
C GLY A 260 -11.18 -10.19 0.08
N ASP A 261 -11.99 -11.24 0.06
CA ASP A 261 -11.77 -12.46 0.85
C ASP A 261 -10.61 -13.32 0.30
N ILE A 262 -9.39 -12.98 0.69
CA ILE A 262 -8.21 -13.82 0.43
C ILE A 262 -8.09 -14.82 1.58
N ASP A 263 -8.15 -16.10 1.29
CA ASP A 263 -8.10 -17.18 2.28
C ASP A 263 -6.82 -18.01 2.22
N LEU A 264 -5.98 -17.83 1.19
CA LEU A 264 -4.66 -18.44 1.11
C LEU A 264 -3.61 -17.48 0.51
N VAL A 265 -2.45 -17.42 1.16
CA VAL A 265 -1.26 -16.74 0.63
C VAL A 265 -0.12 -17.74 0.53
N LEU A 266 0.47 -17.88 -0.66
CA LEU A 266 1.61 -18.73 -0.95
C LEU A 266 2.82 -17.87 -1.28
N ASN A 267 3.90 -18.02 -0.54
CA ASN A 267 5.20 -17.40 -0.86
C ASN A 267 6.11 -18.41 -1.57
N VAL A 268 6.46 -18.15 -2.82
CA VAL A 268 7.38 -18.98 -3.60
C VAL A 268 8.77 -18.36 -3.55
N GLY A 269 9.60 -18.94 -2.71
CA GLY A 269 10.92 -18.42 -2.34
C GLY A 269 10.88 -17.69 -0.99
N ALA A 270 12.05 -17.27 -0.52
CA ALA A 270 12.13 -16.50 0.73
C ALA A 270 11.44 -15.15 0.55
N PRO A 271 10.55 -14.72 1.47
CA PRO A 271 9.98 -13.39 1.44
C PRO A 271 11.09 -12.33 1.52
N LYS A 272 10.89 -11.18 0.87
CA LYS A 272 11.82 -10.04 0.95
C LYS A 272 11.52 -9.27 2.23
N GLY A 273 12.33 -9.50 3.24
CA GLY A 273 12.18 -8.86 4.55
C GLY A 273 11.72 -9.85 5.62
N SER A 274 12.11 -9.57 6.85
CA SER A 274 11.80 -10.37 8.03
C SER A 274 10.75 -9.68 8.93
N SER A 275 10.08 -8.67 8.41
CA SER A 275 9.03 -7.93 9.12
C SER A 275 7.66 -8.41 8.73
#